data_4e7479e0f421d9fed6e079750740324e
#
_entry.id   4e7479e0f421d9fed6e079750740324e
#
_cell.length_a   1.000
_cell.length_b   1.000
_cell.length_c   1.000
_cell.angle_alpha   90.00
_cell.angle_beta   90.00
_cell.angle_gamma   90.00
#
_symmetry.space_group_name_H-M   'P 1'
#
loop_
_entity.id
_entity.type
_entity.pdbx_description
1 polymer ?
#
loop_
_entity_poly.entity_id
_entity_poly.type
_entity_poly.pdbx_seq_one_letter_code
_entity_poly.pdbx_strand_id
1 'polypeptide(L)'
;MEEILVAEGLRKTFTLSKKQQKIEKTNSKTKVAVDNLSFSAYKGEIFGLLGPNGAGKTTTLRIITTLIRPDAGDAIVDGYSVAKNPQQVRERIGFLTSELKLEDFFTPNYLFNFFSELYDIDPTTRNERRNKLFSKFGIDKFAEVKVANLSTGMKQKVSLVISLVHDPDIIIFDEPTNGLDVLTAKTVTDYLLELRDEGKSIILSTHIFSLVEKLCDRVGVIIDGKMAVCDTLENVKAGKSLEDRFFDIYSEMKGGCDE
;
A
#
# COMPACT_ATOMS: atom_id res chain seq x y z
N MET A 1 -0.83 15.43 -16.59
CA MET A 1 -0.20 14.91 -15.35
C MET A 1 0.85 13.89 -15.78
N GLU A 2 1.99 13.83 -15.11
CA GLU A 2 3.07 12.89 -15.38
C GLU A 2 2.77 11.56 -14.68
N GLU A 3 2.79 10.44 -15.42
CA GLU A 3 2.58 9.11 -14.85
C GLU A 3 3.82 8.67 -14.08
N ILE A 4 3.64 8.29 -12.83
CA ILE A 4 4.70 7.75 -11.97
C ILE A 4 4.62 6.23 -11.83
N LEU A 5 3.42 5.68 -12.02
CA LEU A 5 3.16 4.25 -12.03
C LEU A 5 2.14 3.93 -13.12
N VAL A 6 2.46 2.93 -13.95
CA VAL A 6 1.57 2.38 -14.97
C VAL A 6 1.54 0.87 -14.82
N ALA A 7 0.39 0.31 -14.53
CA ALA A 7 0.14 -1.13 -14.50
C ALA A 7 -0.67 -1.53 -15.73
N GLU A 8 -0.21 -2.53 -16.48
CA GLU A 8 -0.83 -2.98 -17.73
C GLU A 8 -1.05 -4.49 -17.73
N GLY A 9 -2.32 -4.89 -17.78
CA GLY A 9 -2.72 -6.28 -17.93
C GLY A 9 -2.22 -7.22 -16.85
N LEU A 10 -2.04 -6.72 -15.62
CA LEU A 10 -1.50 -7.52 -14.52
C LEU A 10 -2.37 -8.74 -14.26
N ARG A 11 -1.74 -9.91 -14.19
CA ARG A 11 -2.38 -11.17 -13.82
C ARG A 11 -1.59 -11.92 -12.78
N LYS A 12 -2.29 -12.49 -11.80
CA LYS A 12 -1.70 -13.36 -10.78
C LYS A 12 -2.65 -14.45 -10.34
N THR A 13 -2.16 -15.69 -10.40
CA THR A 13 -2.87 -16.89 -9.98
C THR A 13 -2.08 -17.59 -8.89
N PHE A 14 -2.77 -18.04 -7.84
CA PHE A 14 -2.17 -18.82 -6.76
C PHE A 14 -2.72 -20.25 -6.77
N THR A 15 -1.84 -21.22 -6.44
CA THR A 15 -2.26 -22.60 -6.18
C THR A 15 -2.81 -22.70 -4.77
N LEU A 16 -4.01 -23.24 -4.63
CA LEU A 16 -4.68 -23.43 -3.34
C LEU A 16 -4.30 -24.78 -2.72
N SER A 17 -3.83 -24.74 -1.49
CA SER A 17 -3.69 -25.95 -0.67
C SER A 17 -5.07 -26.55 -0.35
N LYS A 18 -5.13 -27.86 0.01
CA LYS A 18 -6.38 -28.51 0.43
C LYS A 18 -7.09 -27.79 1.58
N LYS A 19 -6.31 -27.17 2.49
CA LYS A 19 -6.85 -26.37 3.61
C LYS A 19 -7.52 -25.08 3.09
N GLN A 20 -6.87 -24.38 2.16
CA GLN A 20 -7.41 -23.17 1.55
C GLN A 20 -8.66 -23.45 0.71
N GLN A 21 -8.69 -24.55 -0.07
CA GLN A 21 -9.87 -24.99 -0.82
C GLN A 21 -11.08 -25.20 0.10
N LYS A 22 -10.88 -25.80 1.30
CA LYS A 22 -11.93 -25.96 2.29
C LYS A 22 -12.42 -24.65 2.87
N ILE A 23 -11.52 -23.71 3.16
CA ILE A 23 -11.88 -22.38 3.68
C ILE A 23 -12.66 -21.59 2.64
N GLU A 24 -12.23 -21.62 1.38
CA GLU A 24 -12.87 -20.90 0.27
C GLU A 24 -14.10 -21.66 -0.32
N LYS A 25 -14.41 -22.84 0.24
CA LYS A 25 -15.52 -23.70 -0.21
C LYS A 25 -15.51 -23.96 -1.72
N THR A 26 -14.33 -24.20 -2.29
CA THR A 26 -14.12 -24.42 -3.72
C THR A 26 -13.42 -25.73 -4.00
N ASN A 27 -13.71 -26.35 -5.15
CA ASN A 27 -12.98 -27.49 -5.68
C ASN A 27 -11.83 -27.07 -6.61
N SER A 28 -11.70 -25.78 -6.91
CA SER A 28 -10.62 -25.27 -7.75
C SER A 28 -9.27 -25.45 -7.06
N LYS A 29 -8.29 -25.87 -7.82
CA LYS A 29 -6.88 -25.95 -7.35
C LYS A 29 -6.17 -24.60 -7.46
N THR A 30 -6.76 -23.62 -8.11
CA THR A 30 -6.17 -22.30 -8.35
C THR A 30 -7.17 -21.20 -8.07
N LYS A 31 -6.66 -20.04 -7.69
CA LYS A 31 -7.40 -18.79 -7.51
C LYS A 31 -6.71 -17.68 -8.30
N VAL A 32 -7.44 -17.06 -9.21
CA VAL A 32 -6.98 -15.84 -9.87
C VAL A 32 -7.19 -14.69 -8.87
N ALA A 33 -6.10 -14.11 -8.40
CA ALA A 33 -6.14 -13.02 -7.42
C ALA A 33 -6.12 -11.65 -8.10
N VAL A 34 -5.50 -11.55 -9.28
CA VAL A 34 -5.49 -10.36 -10.14
C VAL A 34 -5.72 -10.85 -11.57
N ASP A 35 -6.67 -10.24 -12.28
CA ASP A 35 -7.10 -10.68 -13.60
C ASP A 35 -7.19 -9.49 -14.57
N ASN A 36 -6.18 -9.36 -15.42
CA ASN A 36 -6.06 -8.32 -16.45
C ASN A 36 -6.25 -6.89 -15.90
N LEU A 37 -5.60 -6.58 -14.78
CA LEU A 37 -5.77 -5.33 -14.06
C LEU A 37 -4.84 -4.27 -14.62
N SER A 38 -5.41 -3.10 -15.00
CA SER A 38 -4.66 -1.97 -15.55
C SER A 38 -5.09 -0.67 -14.87
N PHE A 39 -4.13 0.20 -14.54
CA PHE A 39 -4.35 1.55 -14.03
C PHE A 39 -3.06 2.36 -14.06
N SER A 40 -3.20 3.69 -13.95
CA SER A 40 -2.07 4.60 -13.77
C SER A 40 -2.24 5.43 -12.50
N ALA A 41 -1.11 5.75 -11.84
CA ALA A 41 -1.02 6.76 -10.82
C ALA A 41 -0.04 7.86 -11.25
N TYR A 42 -0.31 9.10 -10.81
CA TYR A 42 0.42 10.29 -11.25
C TYR A 42 1.29 10.87 -10.14
N LYS A 43 2.27 11.66 -10.56
CA LYS A 43 3.20 12.30 -9.65
C LYS A 43 2.50 13.31 -8.73
N GLY A 44 2.79 13.22 -7.44
CA GLY A 44 2.26 14.13 -6.43
C GLY A 44 0.79 13.91 -6.06
N GLU A 45 0.17 12.76 -6.44
CA GLU A 45 -1.19 12.40 -6.02
C GLU A 45 -1.20 11.33 -4.94
N ILE A 46 -2.31 11.23 -4.23
CA ILE A 46 -2.68 10.06 -3.43
C ILE A 46 -3.68 9.23 -4.24
N PHE A 47 -3.25 8.05 -4.69
CA PHE A 47 -4.06 7.09 -5.42
C PHE A 47 -4.54 5.96 -4.50
N GLY A 48 -5.85 5.76 -4.38
CA GLY A 48 -6.46 4.73 -3.55
C GLY A 48 -6.87 3.49 -4.34
N LEU A 49 -6.44 2.30 -3.93
CA LEU A 49 -7.01 1.03 -4.37
C LEU A 49 -8.10 0.60 -3.38
N LEU A 50 -9.36 0.79 -3.73
CA LEU A 50 -10.53 0.49 -2.92
C LEU A 50 -11.11 -0.87 -3.31
N GLY A 51 -11.53 -1.67 -2.34
CA GLY A 51 -12.24 -2.93 -2.61
C GLY A 51 -12.35 -3.80 -1.36
N PRO A 52 -13.19 -4.84 -1.39
CA PRO A 52 -13.38 -5.72 -0.26
C PRO A 52 -12.14 -6.57 0.03
N ASN A 53 -12.13 -7.24 1.17
CA ASN A 53 -11.07 -8.20 1.48
C ASN A 53 -11.07 -9.35 0.47
N GLY A 54 -9.88 -9.69 -0.03
CA GLY A 54 -9.71 -10.71 -1.07
C GLY A 54 -9.91 -10.21 -2.51
N ALA A 55 -10.23 -8.94 -2.73
CA ALA A 55 -10.41 -8.36 -4.07
C ALA A 55 -9.15 -8.29 -4.93
N GLY A 56 -7.96 -8.54 -4.35
CA GLY A 56 -6.68 -8.50 -5.09
C GLY A 56 -5.79 -7.29 -4.78
N LYS A 57 -6.22 -6.34 -3.94
CA LYS A 57 -5.48 -5.11 -3.60
C LYS A 57 -4.04 -5.40 -3.13
N THR A 58 -3.87 -6.15 -2.05
CA THR A 58 -2.56 -6.55 -1.51
C THR A 58 -1.70 -7.28 -2.54
N THR A 59 -2.31 -8.17 -3.35
CA THR A 59 -1.60 -8.88 -4.41
C THR A 59 -1.09 -7.92 -5.47
N THR A 60 -1.89 -6.94 -5.88
CA THR A 60 -1.51 -5.89 -6.83
C THR A 60 -0.35 -5.07 -6.28
N LEU A 61 -0.43 -4.60 -5.03
CA LEU A 61 0.66 -3.85 -4.41
C LEU A 61 1.94 -4.68 -4.29
N ARG A 62 1.85 -5.98 -3.96
CA ARG A 62 3.02 -6.88 -3.92
C ARG A 62 3.67 -7.10 -5.28
N ILE A 63 2.90 -7.08 -6.37
CA ILE A 63 3.46 -7.11 -7.73
C ILE A 63 4.23 -5.81 -8.00
N ILE A 64 3.60 -4.65 -7.75
CA ILE A 64 4.19 -3.34 -8.00
C ILE A 64 5.47 -3.13 -7.18
N THR A 65 5.47 -3.60 -5.94
CA THR A 65 6.65 -3.53 -5.04
C THR A 65 7.68 -4.64 -5.27
N THR A 66 7.52 -5.43 -6.33
CA THR A 66 8.44 -6.51 -6.74
C THR A 66 8.57 -7.68 -5.76
N LEU A 67 7.68 -7.78 -4.76
CA LEU A 67 7.68 -8.90 -3.81
C LEU A 67 7.22 -10.20 -4.44
N ILE A 68 6.34 -10.13 -5.45
CA ILE A 68 5.90 -11.28 -6.23
C ILE A 68 5.92 -10.93 -7.73
N ARG A 69 6.24 -11.90 -8.57
CA ARG A 69 6.18 -11.71 -10.02
C ARG A 69 4.74 -11.88 -10.52
N PRO A 70 4.26 -11.04 -11.44
CA PRO A 70 3.02 -11.30 -12.17
C PRO A 70 3.18 -12.55 -13.07
N ASP A 71 2.07 -13.21 -13.38
CA ASP A 71 2.03 -14.32 -14.33
C ASP A 71 1.89 -13.81 -15.76
N ALA A 72 1.28 -12.61 -15.94
CA ALA A 72 1.22 -11.84 -17.18
C ALA A 72 1.07 -10.34 -16.88
N GLY A 73 1.32 -9.52 -17.91
CA GLY A 73 1.37 -8.06 -17.77
C GLY A 73 2.66 -7.58 -17.14
N ASP A 74 2.76 -6.26 -16.96
CA ASP A 74 3.90 -5.62 -16.28
C ASP A 74 3.41 -4.35 -15.55
N ALA A 75 4.23 -3.83 -14.66
CA ALA A 75 4.06 -2.48 -14.14
C ALA A 75 5.36 -1.69 -14.29
N ILE A 76 5.22 -0.44 -14.66
CA ILE A 76 6.33 0.51 -14.78
C ILE A 76 6.23 1.47 -13.60
N VAL A 77 7.27 1.58 -12.80
CA VAL A 77 7.38 2.47 -11.66
C VAL A 77 8.55 3.39 -11.89
N ASP A 78 8.31 4.69 -11.99
CA ASP A 78 9.32 5.71 -12.30
C ASP A 78 10.22 5.29 -13.50
N GLY A 79 9.59 4.80 -14.58
CA GLY A 79 10.28 4.34 -15.79
C GLY A 79 10.90 2.95 -15.73
N TYR A 80 10.82 2.22 -14.60
CA TYR A 80 11.42 0.90 -14.42
C TYR A 80 10.36 -0.20 -14.34
N SER A 81 10.55 -1.27 -15.14
CA SER A 81 9.69 -2.45 -15.14
C SER A 81 9.87 -3.28 -13.86
N VAL A 82 8.78 -3.63 -13.19
CA VAL A 82 8.81 -4.49 -12.00
C VAL A 82 9.32 -5.90 -12.31
N ALA A 83 9.14 -6.37 -13.54
CA ALA A 83 9.59 -7.68 -13.97
C ALA A 83 11.07 -7.72 -14.39
N LYS A 84 11.57 -6.62 -15.02
CA LYS A 84 12.92 -6.55 -15.61
C LYS A 84 13.93 -5.81 -14.75
N ASN A 85 13.49 -4.80 -13.98
CA ASN A 85 14.32 -3.90 -13.21
C ASN A 85 13.89 -3.84 -11.72
N PRO A 86 13.69 -4.98 -11.04
CA PRO A 86 13.11 -4.99 -9.70
C PRO A 86 13.97 -4.29 -8.65
N GLN A 87 15.28 -4.25 -8.83
CA GLN A 87 16.18 -3.55 -7.91
C GLN A 87 15.96 -2.03 -7.99
N GLN A 88 15.97 -1.46 -9.20
CA GLN A 88 15.75 -0.03 -9.44
C GLN A 88 14.38 0.43 -8.93
N VAL A 89 13.35 -0.43 -9.06
CA VAL A 89 12.03 -0.16 -8.48
C VAL A 89 12.12 -0.07 -6.95
N ARG A 90 12.76 -1.05 -6.28
CA ARG A 90 12.88 -1.05 -4.80
C ARG A 90 13.66 0.14 -4.24
N GLU A 91 14.62 0.66 -4.98
CA GLU A 91 15.39 1.84 -4.59
C GLU A 91 14.54 3.13 -4.57
N ARG A 92 13.42 3.17 -5.31
CA ARG A 92 12.55 4.33 -5.49
C ARG A 92 11.30 4.33 -4.64
N ILE A 93 10.95 3.18 -4.09
CA ILE A 93 9.71 3.02 -3.36
C ILE A 93 9.93 2.82 -1.86
N GLY A 94 9.10 3.46 -1.05
CA GLY A 94 8.88 3.08 0.35
C GLY A 94 7.66 2.17 0.43
N PHE A 95 7.82 0.97 0.97
CA PHE A 95 6.71 0.03 1.07
C PHE A 95 6.40 -0.35 2.51
N LEU A 96 5.15 -0.15 2.92
CA LEU A 96 4.62 -0.62 4.18
C LEU A 96 3.50 -1.64 3.92
N THR A 97 3.64 -2.81 4.51
CA THR A 97 2.60 -3.84 4.55
C THR A 97 2.21 -4.15 5.99
N SER A 98 0.95 -4.48 6.21
CA SER A 98 0.46 -4.95 7.52
C SER A 98 1.14 -6.25 8.00
N GLU A 99 1.80 -6.97 7.09
CA GLU A 99 2.54 -8.21 7.40
C GLU A 99 4.02 -7.98 7.74
N LEU A 100 4.52 -6.74 7.71
CA LEU A 100 5.91 -6.46 8.07
C LEU A 100 6.13 -6.81 9.54
N LYS A 101 6.89 -7.89 9.76
CA LYS A 101 7.31 -8.30 11.09
C LYS A 101 8.67 -7.70 11.38
N LEU A 102 8.70 -6.84 12.38
CA LEU A 102 9.95 -6.37 12.95
C LEU A 102 10.53 -7.47 13.86
N GLU A 103 11.84 -7.65 13.82
CA GLU A 103 12.53 -8.62 14.69
C GLU A 103 12.44 -8.19 16.15
N ASP A 104 11.98 -9.09 17.01
CA ASP A 104 11.60 -8.83 18.40
C ASP A 104 12.74 -8.34 19.32
N PHE A 105 13.99 -8.69 19.01
CA PHE A 105 15.15 -8.37 19.83
C PHE A 105 15.81 -7.01 19.51
N PHE A 106 15.44 -6.39 18.40
CA PHE A 106 15.95 -5.06 18.04
C PHE A 106 15.14 -3.93 18.72
N THR A 107 15.73 -2.72 18.71
CA THR A 107 15.05 -1.49 19.13
C THR A 107 14.70 -0.64 17.91
N PRO A 108 13.72 0.29 17.99
CA PRO A 108 13.42 1.23 16.92
C PRO A 108 14.66 1.99 16.43
N ASN A 109 15.49 2.46 17.35
CA ASN A 109 16.71 3.18 17.03
C ASN A 109 17.73 2.30 16.25
N TYR A 110 17.91 1.05 16.69
CA TYR A 110 18.76 0.10 15.97
C TYR A 110 18.23 -0.15 14.55
N LEU A 111 16.94 -0.43 14.40
CA LEU A 111 16.32 -0.70 13.10
C LEU A 111 16.46 0.49 12.17
N PHE A 112 16.21 1.72 12.64
CA PHE A 112 16.33 2.92 11.82
C PHE A 112 17.78 3.09 11.31
N ASN A 113 18.76 2.92 12.21
CA ASN A 113 20.18 3.01 11.83
C ASN A 113 20.57 1.92 10.84
N PHE A 114 20.16 0.68 11.08
CA PHE A 114 20.45 -0.46 10.20
C PHE A 114 19.90 -0.25 8.78
N PHE A 115 18.63 0.15 8.65
CA PHE A 115 18.06 0.42 7.34
C PHE A 115 18.66 1.66 6.68
N SER A 116 19.02 2.68 7.45
CA SER A 116 19.75 3.84 6.90
C SER A 116 21.10 3.44 6.30
N GLU A 117 21.82 2.53 6.95
CA GLU A 117 23.10 2.00 6.44
C GLU A 117 22.91 1.16 5.17
N LEU A 118 21.81 0.37 5.08
CA LEU A 118 21.50 -0.39 3.87
C LEU A 118 21.20 0.49 2.64
N TYR A 119 20.76 1.73 2.86
CA TYR A 119 20.53 2.73 1.81
C TYR A 119 21.68 3.73 1.67
N ASP A 120 22.86 3.45 2.25
CA ASP A 120 24.06 4.31 2.21
C ASP A 120 23.81 5.76 2.64
N ILE A 121 22.88 5.97 3.61
CA ILE A 121 22.54 7.32 4.11
C ILE A 121 23.64 7.79 5.07
N ASP A 122 24.20 8.97 4.82
CA ASP A 122 25.21 9.54 5.68
C ASP A 122 24.72 9.80 7.13
N PRO A 123 25.60 9.78 8.13
CA PRO A 123 25.21 9.88 9.55
C PRO A 123 24.49 11.17 9.91
N THR A 124 24.75 12.29 9.24
CA THR A 124 24.11 13.58 9.51
C THR A 124 22.67 13.55 9.07
N THR A 125 22.44 13.22 7.80
CA THR A 125 21.09 13.06 7.20
C THR A 125 20.28 12.01 7.96
N ARG A 126 20.90 10.87 8.33
CA ARG A 126 20.25 9.83 9.13
C ARG A 126 19.73 10.38 10.46
N ASN A 127 20.55 11.13 11.20
CA ASN A 127 20.18 11.68 12.49
C ASN A 127 19.05 12.73 12.36
N GLU A 128 19.13 13.59 11.37
CA GLU A 128 18.09 14.60 11.10
C GLU A 128 16.74 13.94 10.77
N ARG A 129 16.72 12.97 9.84
CA ARG A 129 15.52 12.21 9.47
C ARG A 129 14.96 11.43 10.65
N ARG A 130 15.83 10.72 11.39
CA ARG A 130 15.40 9.98 12.59
C ARG A 130 14.72 10.91 13.59
N ASN A 131 15.34 12.03 13.92
CA ASN A 131 14.80 12.96 14.90
C ASN A 131 13.45 13.53 14.44
N LYS A 132 13.32 13.96 13.16
CA LYS A 132 12.06 14.42 12.56
C LYS A 132 10.97 13.36 12.68
N LEU A 133 11.22 12.12 12.23
CA LEU A 133 10.24 11.05 12.18
C LEU A 133 9.90 10.50 13.57
N PHE A 134 10.90 10.30 14.43
CA PHE A 134 10.67 9.79 15.79
C PHE A 134 9.84 10.76 16.61
N SER A 135 10.17 12.05 16.58
CA SER A 135 9.40 13.09 17.25
C SER A 135 7.96 13.14 16.74
N LYS A 136 7.76 13.11 15.41
CA LYS A 136 6.43 13.16 14.82
C LYS A 136 5.51 12.02 15.25
N PHE A 137 6.04 10.80 15.33
CA PHE A 137 5.28 9.61 15.71
C PHE A 137 5.39 9.28 17.21
N GLY A 138 6.13 10.08 18.00
CA GLY A 138 6.34 9.87 19.42
C GLY A 138 7.15 8.62 19.74
N ILE A 139 8.04 8.20 18.81
CA ILE A 139 8.91 7.03 18.97
C ILE A 139 10.05 7.30 19.95
N ASP A 140 10.44 8.59 20.13
CA ASP A 140 11.49 9.00 21.10
C ASP A 140 11.30 8.38 22.46
N LYS A 141 10.05 8.24 22.92
CA LYS A 141 9.68 7.72 24.24
C LYS A 141 10.04 6.26 24.43
N PHE A 142 10.23 5.51 23.34
CA PHE A 142 10.51 4.08 23.37
C PHE A 142 11.57 3.64 22.34
N ALA A 143 12.39 4.59 21.88
CA ALA A 143 13.41 4.35 20.84
C ALA A 143 14.38 3.21 21.17
N GLU A 144 14.67 3.01 22.47
CA GLU A 144 15.57 1.96 23.00
C GLU A 144 14.82 0.76 23.61
N VAL A 145 13.50 0.73 23.51
CA VAL A 145 12.71 -0.42 23.96
C VAL A 145 12.69 -1.49 22.88
N LYS A 146 12.95 -2.75 23.27
CA LYS A 146 12.90 -3.88 22.31
C LYS A 146 11.50 -4.01 21.68
N VAL A 147 11.47 -4.32 20.38
CA VAL A 147 10.23 -4.53 19.62
C VAL A 147 9.31 -5.55 20.27
N ALA A 148 9.84 -6.61 20.90
CA ALA A 148 9.06 -7.58 21.67
C ALA A 148 8.11 -6.92 22.70
N ASN A 149 8.54 -5.81 23.32
CA ASN A 149 7.84 -5.13 24.40
C ASN A 149 6.95 -3.95 23.91
N LEU A 150 6.87 -3.72 22.60
CA LEU A 150 6.05 -2.68 22.01
C LEU A 150 4.61 -3.17 21.78
N SER A 151 3.64 -2.27 21.98
CA SER A 151 2.25 -2.51 21.57
C SER A 151 2.14 -2.60 20.03
N THR A 152 1.05 -3.17 19.54
CA THR A 152 0.80 -3.27 18.07
C THR A 152 0.86 -1.90 17.39
N GLY A 153 0.24 -0.87 17.97
CA GLY A 153 0.30 0.49 17.43
C GLY A 153 1.70 1.09 17.44
N MET A 154 2.51 0.82 18.49
CA MET A 154 3.91 1.24 18.53
C MET A 154 4.74 0.52 17.44
N LYS A 155 4.56 -0.79 17.26
CA LYS A 155 5.22 -1.56 16.19
C LYS A 155 4.88 -1.00 14.81
N GLN A 156 3.62 -0.65 14.58
CA GLN A 156 3.16 -0.08 13.31
C GLN A 156 3.79 1.29 13.03
N LYS A 157 3.90 2.17 14.04
CA LYS A 157 4.62 3.45 13.91
C LYS A 157 6.07 3.24 13.52
N VAL A 158 6.75 2.27 14.13
CA VAL A 158 8.14 1.92 13.79
C VAL A 158 8.22 1.40 12.36
N SER A 159 7.35 0.48 11.95
CA SER A 159 7.32 -0.06 10.58
C SER A 159 7.12 1.04 9.54
N LEU A 160 6.20 1.99 9.80
CA LEU A 160 5.98 3.14 8.94
C LEU A 160 7.24 4.00 8.81
N VAL A 161 7.88 4.34 9.92
CA VAL A 161 9.09 5.15 9.90
C VAL A 161 10.26 4.44 9.19
N ILE A 162 10.39 3.13 9.36
CA ILE A 162 11.40 2.34 8.66
C ILE A 162 11.15 2.33 7.14
N SER A 163 9.91 2.25 6.69
CA SER A 163 9.59 2.29 5.25
C SER A 163 9.93 3.61 4.57
N LEU A 164 10.17 4.67 5.34
CA LEU A 164 10.44 6.03 4.88
C LEU A 164 11.90 6.47 5.12
N VAL A 165 12.75 5.59 5.60
CA VAL A 165 14.12 5.89 6.01
C VAL A 165 14.96 6.54 4.91
N HIS A 166 14.79 6.08 3.67
CA HIS A 166 15.52 6.55 2.48
C HIS A 166 14.84 7.72 1.75
N ASP A 167 13.74 8.25 2.33
CA ASP A 167 12.99 9.39 1.78
C ASP A 167 12.50 9.17 0.33
N PRO A 168 11.77 8.08 0.07
CA PRO A 168 11.34 7.73 -1.28
C PRO A 168 10.38 8.75 -1.86
N ASP A 169 10.39 8.92 -3.20
CA ASP A 169 9.42 9.76 -3.92
C ASP A 169 8.09 9.05 -4.15
N ILE A 170 8.09 7.71 -4.11
CA ILE A 170 6.91 6.88 -4.28
C ILE A 170 6.70 6.06 -3.01
N ILE A 171 5.51 6.19 -2.43
CA ILE A 171 5.16 5.54 -1.18
C ILE A 171 3.97 4.61 -1.42
N ILE A 172 4.12 3.34 -1.06
CA ILE A 172 3.09 2.33 -1.27
C ILE A 172 2.70 1.73 0.08
N PHE A 173 1.42 1.88 0.45
CA PHE A 173 0.91 1.41 1.73
C PHE A 173 -0.26 0.44 1.58
N ASP A 174 -0.13 -0.73 2.18
CA ASP A 174 -1.19 -1.72 2.25
C ASP A 174 -1.93 -1.62 3.59
N GLU A 175 -3.17 -1.08 3.56
CA GLU A 175 -4.03 -0.86 4.73
C GLU A 175 -3.34 -0.03 5.83
N PRO A 176 -2.92 1.24 5.57
CA PRO A 176 -2.02 2.01 6.46
C PRO A 176 -2.58 2.30 7.85
N THR A 177 -3.90 2.26 8.04
CA THR A 177 -4.56 2.57 9.32
C THR A 177 -5.18 1.34 9.99
N ASN A 178 -5.03 0.16 9.39
CA ASN A 178 -5.64 -1.05 9.93
C ASN A 178 -5.01 -1.44 11.29
N GLY A 179 -5.85 -1.69 12.29
CA GLY A 179 -5.40 -2.05 13.64
C GLY A 179 -4.80 -0.91 14.47
N LEU A 180 -4.86 0.33 13.99
CA LEU A 180 -4.47 1.52 14.75
C LEU A 180 -5.62 2.08 15.59
N ASP A 181 -5.29 2.64 16.76
CA ASP A 181 -6.21 3.50 17.49
C ASP A 181 -6.47 4.81 16.73
N VAL A 182 -7.56 5.49 17.06
CA VAL A 182 -8.05 6.69 16.36
C VAL A 182 -7.00 7.81 16.30
N LEU A 183 -6.23 8.03 17.39
CA LEU A 183 -5.22 9.10 17.44
C LEU A 183 -4.03 8.75 16.55
N THR A 184 -3.59 7.51 16.58
CA THR A 184 -2.50 7.03 15.71
C THR A 184 -2.92 7.04 14.25
N ALA A 185 -4.12 6.57 13.91
CA ALA A 185 -4.66 6.62 12.57
C ALA A 185 -4.74 8.06 12.04
N LYS A 186 -5.16 9.02 12.89
CA LYS A 186 -5.14 10.45 12.54
C LYS A 186 -3.73 10.94 12.24
N THR A 187 -2.75 10.63 13.09
CA THR A 187 -1.35 11.02 12.88
C THR A 187 -0.81 10.49 11.54
N VAL A 188 -1.11 9.23 11.21
CA VAL A 188 -0.71 8.62 9.93
C VAL A 188 -1.37 9.34 8.75
N THR A 189 -2.69 9.56 8.81
CA THR A 189 -3.41 10.24 7.70
C THR A 189 -2.95 11.66 7.49
N ASP A 190 -2.73 12.43 8.57
CA ASP A 190 -2.23 13.81 8.48
C ASP A 190 -0.82 13.83 7.86
N TYR A 191 0.02 12.83 8.20
CA TYR A 191 1.36 12.72 7.62
C TYR A 191 1.35 12.32 6.14
N LEU A 192 0.41 11.48 5.70
CA LEU A 192 0.26 11.18 4.27
C LEU A 192 -0.09 12.43 3.46
N LEU A 193 -0.97 13.29 3.98
CA LEU A 193 -1.29 14.57 3.35
C LEU A 193 -0.06 15.50 3.28
N GLU A 194 0.73 15.59 4.35
CA GLU A 194 1.98 16.37 4.34
C GLU A 194 2.96 15.86 3.27
N LEU A 195 3.16 14.53 3.18
CA LEU A 195 4.04 13.92 2.18
C LEU A 195 3.57 14.22 0.74
N ARG A 196 2.25 14.17 0.49
CA ARG A 196 1.69 14.59 -0.80
C ARG A 196 1.98 16.07 -1.08
N ASP A 197 1.77 16.93 -0.09
CA ASP A 197 1.99 18.38 -0.22
C ASP A 197 3.49 18.70 -0.39
N GLU A 198 4.40 17.83 0.09
CA GLU A 198 5.84 17.85 -0.20
C GLU A 198 6.16 17.31 -1.62
N GLY A 199 5.15 16.86 -2.39
CA GLY A 199 5.29 16.38 -3.77
C GLY A 199 5.53 14.87 -3.91
N LYS A 200 5.44 14.10 -2.83
CA LYS A 200 5.53 12.63 -2.87
C LYS A 200 4.28 12.03 -3.52
N SER A 201 4.44 10.93 -4.24
CA SER A 201 3.35 10.16 -4.84
C SER A 201 3.00 9.00 -3.93
N ILE A 202 1.73 8.83 -3.60
CA ILE A 202 1.29 7.83 -2.63
C ILE A 202 0.27 6.90 -3.27
N ILE A 203 0.51 5.60 -3.18
CA ILE A 203 -0.45 4.56 -3.56
C ILE A 203 -0.84 3.82 -2.28
N LEU A 204 -2.12 3.78 -1.96
CA LEU A 204 -2.58 3.03 -0.80
C LEU A 204 -3.71 2.07 -1.16
N SER A 205 -3.76 0.93 -0.46
CA SER A 205 -4.93 0.06 -0.50
C SER A 205 -5.76 0.25 0.76
N THR A 206 -7.07 0.18 0.62
CA THR A 206 -7.98 0.17 1.76
C THR A 206 -9.35 -0.39 1.40
N HIS A 207 -10.11 -0.79 2.41
CA HIS A 207 -11.53 -1.10 2.33
C HIS A 207 -12.40 -0.06 3.05
N ILE A 208 -11.79 1.04 3.54
CA ILE A 208 -12.45 2.09 4.35
C ILE A 208 -12.78 3.28 3.45
N PHE A 209 -14.06 3.46 3.14
CA PHE A 209 -14.56 4.53 2.26
C PHE A 209 -14.17 5.93 2.76
N SER A 210 -14.39 6.21 4.04
CA SER A 210 -14.08 7.52 4.65
C SER A 210 -12.59 7.87 4.59
N LEU A 211 -11.70 6.87 4.58
CA LEU A 211 -10.26 7.09 4.41
C LEU A 211 -9.95 7.53 2.97
N VAL A 212 -10.57 6.87 1.98
CA VAL A 212 -10.42 7.25 0.56
C VAL A 212 -10.95 8.65 0.33
N GLU A 213 -12.16 8.97 0.82
CA GLU A 213 -12.77 10.30 0.68
C GLU A 213 -11.93 11.42 1.32
N LYS A 214 -11.20 11.09 2.40
CA LYS A 214 -10.35 12.05 3.09
C LYS A 214 -9.00 12.27 2.42
N LEU A 215 -8.39 11.23 1.85
CA LEU A 215 -7.00 11.25 1.42
C LEU A 215 -6.81 11.28 -0.09
N CYS A 216 -7.66 10.57 -0.85
CA CYS A 216 -7.32 10.23 -2.22
C CYS A 216 -7.79 11.29 -3.22
N ASP A 217 -6.92 11.62 -4.16
CA ASP A 217 -7.24 12.46 -5.31
C ASP A 217 -7.92 11.63 -6.40
N ARG A 218 -7.45 10.39 -6.58
CA ARG A 218 -8.02 9.41 -7.53
C ARG A 218 -8.19 8.05 -6.85
N VAL A 219 -9.12 7.25 -7.36
CA VAL A 219 -9.44 5.93 -6.83
C VAL A 219 -9.66 4.90 -7.93
N GLY A 220 -9.08 3.71 -7.73
CA GLY A 220 -9.38 2.51 -8.48
C GLY A 220 -10.18 1.53 -7.61
N VAL A 221 -11.38 1.15 -8.07
CA VAL A 221 -12.20 0.14 -7.38
C VAL A 221 -11.87 -1.23 -7.95
N ILE A 222 -11.41 -2.13 -7.08
CA ILE A 222 -11.07 -3.52 -7.45
C ILE A 222 -12.13 -4.47 -6.89
N ILE A 223 -12.69 -5.31 -7.76
CA ILE A 223 -13.66 -6.35 -7.42
C ILE A 223 -13.20 -7.65 -8.12
N ASP A 224 -13.06 -8.74 -7.35
CA ASP A 224 -12.65 -10.07 -7.86
C ASP A 224 -11.42 -10.05 -8.79
N GLY A 225 -10.43 -9.27 -8.42
CA GLY A 225 -9.15 -9.16 -9.16
C GLY A 225 -9.18 -8.24 -10.37
N LYS A 226 -10.30 -7.62 -10.69
CA LYS A 226 -10.47 -6.73 -11.85
C LYS A 226 -10.67 -5.28 -11.44
N MET A 227 -10.18 -4.36 -12.27
CA MET A 227 -10.47 -2.94 -12.12
C MET A 227 -11.90 -2.68 -12.62
N ALA A 228 -12.81 -2.30 -11.71
CA ALA A 228 -14.19 -1.96 -12.04
C ALA A 228 -14.33 -0.53 -12.56
N VAL A 229 -13.66 0.41 -11.91
CA VAL A 229 -13.58 1.82 -12.30
C VAL A 229 -12.27 2.42 -11.78
N CYS A 230 -11.70 3.36 -12.53
CA CYS A 230 -10.49 4.09 -12.12
C CYS A 230 -10.57 5.52 -12.67
N ASP A 231 -10.73 6.50 -11.77
CA ASP A 231 -10.81 7.92 -12.15
C ASP A 231 -10.53 8.82 -10.93
N THR A 232 -10.69 10.14 -11.08
CA THR A 232 -10.70 11.07 -9.95
C THR A 232 -11.79 10.67 -8.96
N LEU A 233 -11.57 10.93 -7.69
CA LEU A 233 -12.54 10.59 -6.64
C LEU A 233 -13.93 11.15 -6.94
N GLU A 234 -14.01 12.41 -7.38
CA GLU A 234 -15.27 13.07 -7.70
C GLU A 234 -16.00 12.42 -8.88
N ASN A 235 -15.28 12.03 -9.93
CA ASN A 235 -15.86 11.33 -11.07
C ASN A 235 -16.39 9.95 -10.67
N VAL A 236 -15.64 9.21 -9.84
CA VAL A 236 -16.09 7.90 -9.35
C VAL A 236 -17.34 8.04 -8.48
N LYS A 237 -17.41 9.04 -7.60
CA LYS A 237 -18.58 9.32 -6.75
C LYS A 237 -19.83 9.65 -7.56
N ALA A 238 -19.68 10.35 -8.70
CA ALA A 238 -20.79 10.72 -9.57
C ALA A 238 -21.97 11.42 -8.83
N GLY A 239 -21.64 12.25 -7.83
CA GLY A 239 -22.63 12.99 -7.02
C GLY A 239 -23.26 12.20 -5.88
N LYS A 240 -22.84 10.96 -5.63
CA LYS A 240 -23.25 10.12 -4.48
C LYS A 240 -22.16 10.07 -3.42
N SER A 241 -22.42 9.43 -2.27
CA SER A 241 -21.34 8.99 -1.38
C SER A 241 -20.48 7.93 -2.08
N LEU A 242 -19.19 7.82 -1.72
CA LEU A 242 -18.33 6.78 -2.28
C LEU A 242 -18.84 5.38 -1.94
N GLU A 243 -19.45 5.22 -0.76
CA GLU A 243 -20.03 3.96 -0.30
C GLU A 243 -21.21 3.55 -1.18
N ASP A 244 -22.20 4.43 -1.40
CA ASP A 244 -23.36 4.13 -2.26
C ASP A 244 -22.90 3.80 -3.70
N ARG A 245 -21.96 4.59 -4.23
CA ARG A 245 -21.45 4.35 -5.58
C ARG A 245 -20.67 3.04 -5.69
N PHE A 246 -19.94 2.66 -4.66
CA PHE A 246 -19.27 1.36 -4.62
C PHE A 246 -20.28 0.20 -4.70
N PHE A 247 -21.39 0.26 -3.95
CA PHE A 247 -22.43 -0.79 -4.00
C PHE A 247 -23.16 -0.83 -5.35
N ASP A 248 -23.37 0.32 -6.02
CA ASP A 248 -23.89 0.33 -7.39
C ASP A 248 -22.94 -0.43 -8.34
N ILE A 249 -21.63 -0.07 -8.34
CA ILE A 249 -20.61 -0.72 -9.18
C ILE A 249 -20.50 -2.22 -8.86
N TYR A 250 -20.54 -2.57 -7.58
CA TYR A 250 -20.49 -3.97 -7.14
C TYR A 250 -21.67 -4.77 -7.68
N SER A 251 -22.87 -4.20 -7.61
CA SER A 251 -24.11 -4.83 -8.11
C SER A 251 -24.10 -4.97 -9.63
N GLU A 252 -23.64 -3.93 -10.36
CA GLU A 252 -23.48 -3.97 -11.82
C GLU A 252 -22.54 -5.09 -12.26
N MET A 253 -21.40 -5.28 -11.54
CA MET A 253 -20.44 -6.34 -11.86
C MET A 253 -20.93 -7.75 -11.52
N LYS A 254 -21.73 -7.91 -10.47
CA LYS A 254 -22.26 -9.22 -10.04
C LYS A 254 -23.54 -9.59 -10.75
N GLY A 255 -24.43 -8.63 -11.05
CA GLY A 255 -25.69 -8.84 -11.75
C GLY A 255 -25.54 -9.14 -13.25
N GLY A 256 -24.39 -8.80 -13.86
CA GLY A 256 -24.08 -9.16 -15.24
C GLY A 256 -23.63 -10.62 -15.45
N CYS A 257 -23.60 -11.45 -14.40
CA CYS A 257 -23.21 -12.87 -14.47
C CYS A 257 -24.40 -13.84 -14.42
N ASP A 258 -25.65 -13.34 -14.37
CA ASP A 258 -26.86 -14.15 -14.28
C ASP A 258 -27.70 -14.14 -15.57
N GLU A 259 -27.08 -13.89 -16.76
CA GLU A 259 -27.71 -14.14 -18.08
C GLU A 259 -26.99 -15.22 -18.88
#